data_59423c994a76949aa283e7ed218fd139
#
_entry.id   59423c994a76949aa283e7ed218fd139
#
_cell.length_a   1.000
_cell.length_b   1.000
_cell.length_c   1.000
_cell.angle_alpha   90.00
_cell.angle_beta   90.00
_cell.angle_gamma   90.00
#
_symmetry.space_group_name_H-M   'P 1'
#
loop_
_entity.id
_entity.type
_entity.pdbx_description
1 polymer ?
#
loop_
_entity_poly.entity_id
_entity_poly.type
_entity_poly.pdbx_seq_one_letter_code
_entity_poly.pdbx_strand_id
1 'polypeptide(L)'
;LHDIVEKIDQRPERFILFCDDLSFESDEPGYKALKVVLDGSIATVSDNVLIYATSNRRHMVPELMRDNLDTQHIGEEVHPSETVEEKISLSERFGLWLSFYPFDQDHYLEIAYYWLRHYGIYKMTPSIYAAALQWALLRGSRSGRVAWQFARDWAGQQQSLKASRNDS
;
A
#
# COMPACT_ATOMS: atom_id res chain seq x y z
N LEU A 1 3.67 -2.47 20.82
CA LEU A 1 4.80 -1.98 20.04
C LEU A 1 5.95 -1.59 20.95
N HIS A 2 5.69 -0.76 21.96
CA HIS A 2 6.67 -0.32 22.95
C HIS A 2 7.41 -1.51 23.62
N ASP A 3 6.69 -2.48 24.15
CA ASP A 3 7.27 -3.66 24.81
C ASP A 3 8.17 -4.49 23.87
N ILE A 4 7.89 -4.46 22.58
CA ILE A 4 8.73 -5.13 21.56
C ILE A 4 10.03 -4.36 21.40
N VAL A 5 9.96 -3.05 21.19
CA VAL A 5 11.14 -2.20 21.01
C VAL A 5 12.05 -2.28 22.23
N GLU A 6 11.50 -2.19 23.44
CA GLU A 6 12.26 -2.30 24.68
C GLU A 6 13.01 -3.65 24.82
N LYS A 7 12.38 -4.74 24.37
CA LYS A 7 13.02 -6.08 24.41
C LYS A 7 14.15 -6.26 23.40
N ILE A 8 14.15 -5.50 22.31
CA ILE A 8 15.15 -5.63 21.24
C ILE A 8 16.21 -4.54 21.30
N ASP A 9 16.00 -3.48 22.08
CA ASP A 9 16.89 -2.33 22.18
C ASP A 9 18.32 -2.71 22.62
N GLN A 10 18.46 -3.64 23.54
CA GLN A 10 19.76 -4.06 24.08
C GLN A 10 20.39 -5.26 23.33
N ARG A 11 19.78 -5.68 22.21
CA ARG A 11 20.27 -6.82 21.45
C ARG A 11 21.28 -6.41 20.38
N PRO A 12 22.31 -7.21 20.11
CA PRO A 12 23.31 -6.89 19.10
C PRO A 12 22.80 -7.08 17.66
N GLU A 13 21.69 -7.78 17.47
CA GLU A 13 21.10 -8.03 16.16
C GLU A 13 20.39 -6.80 15.62
N ARG A 14 20.32 -6.68 14.31
CA ARG A 14 19.52 -5.66 13.62
C ARG A 14 18.10 -6.16 13.39
N PHE A 15 17.12 -5.32 13.65
CA PHE A 15 15.70 -5.63 13.55
C PHE A 15 15.01 -4.73 12.53
N ILE A 16 14.06 -5.29 11.81
CA ILE A 16 13.08 -4.55 11.01
C ILE A 16 11.73 -4.75 11.66
N LEU A 17 11.13 -3.67 12.13
CA LEU A 17 9.78 -3.65 12.64
C LEU A 17 8.84 -3.24 11.50
N PHE A 18 8.02 -4.16 11.04
CA PHE A 18 7.10 -3.94 9.94
C PHE A 18 5.67 -3.74 10.46
N CYS A 19 5.14 -2.53 10.27
CA CYS A 19 3.79 -2.15 10.65
C CYS A 19 2.92 -2.10 9.39
N ASP A 20 2.15 -3.16 9.14
CA ASP A 20 1.31 -3.26 7.95
C ASP A 20 -0.06 -2.58 8.18
N ASP A 21 -0.55 -1.92 7.13
CA ASP A 21 -1.87 -1.27 7.08
C ASP A 21 -2.12 -0.28 8.23
N LEU A 22 -1.12 0.54 8.52
CA LEU A 22 -1.20 1.52 9.60
C LEU A 22 -2.28 2.56 9.29
N SER A 23 -3.28 2.63 10.15
CA SER A 23 -4.21 3.74 10.17
C SER A 23 -3.63 4.90 10.98
N PHE A 24 -3.68 6.09 10.42
CA PHE A 24 -3.24 7.30 11.09
C PHE A 24 -4.41 8.03 11.77
N GLU A 25 -5.39 7.30 12.24
CA GLU A 25 -6.44 7.87 13.08
C GLU A 25 -5.92 8.02 14.50
N SER A 26 -6.08 9.23 15.06
CA SER A 26 -5.55 9.60 16.38
C SER A 26 -6.05 8.69 17.52
N ASP A 27 -7.18 8.01 17.28
CA ASP A 27 -7.79 7.11 18.26
C ASP A 27 -7.29 5.67 18.19
N GLU A 28 -6.56 5.31 17.11
CA GLU A 28 -6.05 3.96 16.95
C GLU A 28 -4.86 3.66 17.87
N PRO A 29 -4.88 2.52 18.58
CA PRO A 29 -3.77 2.10 19.45
C PRO A 29 -2.44 1.96 18.71
N GLY A 30 -2.47 1.53 17.44
CA GLY A 30 -1.29 1.40 16.59
C GLY A 30 -0.60 2.72 16.32
N TYR A 31 -1.37 3.76 16.01
CA TYR A 31 -0.88 5.11 15.80
C TYR A 31 -0.20 5.67 17.08
N LYS A 32 -0.89 5.60 18.21
CA LYS A 32 -0.36 6.08 19.50
C LYS A 32 0.93 5.37 19.89
N ALA A 33 0.97 4.05 19.72
CA ALA A 33 2.14 3.25 20.02
C ALA A 33 3.32 3.58 19.08
N LEU A 34 3.07 3.83 17.79
CA LEU A 34 4.11 4.22 16.84
C LEU A 34 4.63 5.63 17.13
N LYS A 35 3.73 6.57 17.47
CA LYS A 35 4.09 7.94 17.86
C LYS A 35 5.06 7.92 19.03
N VAL A 36 4.76 7.18 20.09
CA VAL A 36 5.62 7.05 21.28
C VAL A 36 7.01 6.52 20.91
N VAL A 37 7.10 5.54 20.03
CA VAL A 37 8.37 4.97 19.57
C VAL A 37 9.17 5.95 18.71
N LEU A 38 8.51 6.64 17.78
CA LEU A 38 9.17 7.60 16.87
C LEU A 38 9.51 8.93 17.55
N ASP A 39 8.76 9.34 18.58
CA ASP A 39 9.04 10.56 19.35
C ASP A 39 10.29 10.43 20.24
N GLY A 40 10.81 9.22 20.38
CA GLY A 40 11.98 8.97 21.24
C GLY A 40 11.74 9.28 22.70
N SER A 41 10.48 9.40 23.14
CA SER A 41 10.13 9.82 24.49
C SER A 41 10.48 8.78 25.57
N ILE A 42 10.87 7.57 25.19
CA ILE A 42 11.17 6.47 26.13
C ILE A 42 12.53 5.80 25.86
N ALA A 43 13.01 5.83 24.65
CA ALA A 43 14.40 5.48 24.28
C ALA A 43 14.65 6.13 22.91
N THR A 44 15.83 6.70 22.72
CA THR A 44 16.32 6.96 21.34
C THR A 44 16.07 5.71 20.55
N VAL A 45 15.38 5.82 19.39
CA VAL A 45 15.19 4.66 18.51
C VAL A 45 16.56 4.00 18.39
N SER A 46 16.67 2.79 18.89
CA SER A 46 17.95 2.11 18.97
C SER A 46 18.52 1.97 17.56
N ASP A 47 19.82 2.21 17.41
CA ASP A 47 20.52 2.13 16.11
C ASP A 47 20.38 0.76 15.43
N ASN A 48 19.87 -0.23 16.15
CA ASN A 48 19.64 -1.59 15.64
C ASN A 48 18.21 -1.84 15.12
N VAL A 49 17.30 -0.86 15.16
CA VAL A 49 15.88 -1.02 14.76
C VAL A 49 15.53 -0.11 13.60
N LEU A 50 15.02 -0.69 12.51
CA LEU A 50 14.39 0.02 11.40
C LEU A 50 12.88 -0.17 11.44
N ILE A 51 12.12 0.89 11.28
CA ILE A 51 10.67 0.86 11.26
C ILE A 51 10.19 1.07 9.83
N TYR A 52 9.45 0.08 9.30
CA TYR A 52 8.74 0.16 8.04
C TYR A 52 7.24 0.16 8.32
N ALA A 53 6.53 1.11 7.72
CA ALA A 53 5.09 1.20 7.83
C ALA A 53 4.44 1.25 6.45
N THR A 54 3.33 0.55 6.28
CA THR A 54 2.47 0.70 5.10
C THR A 54 1.16 1.37 5.50
N SER A 55 0.57 2.13 4.58
CA SER A 55 -0.73 2.73 4.77
C SER A 55 -1.49 2.82 3.45
N ASN A 56 -2.79 2.58 3.51
CA ASN A 56 -3.68 2.70 2.35
C ASN A 56 -4.20 4.13 2.13
N ARG A 57 -3.85 5.07 3.00
CA ARG A 57 -4.32 6.45 2.88
C ARG A 57 -3.47 7.21 1.87
N ARG A 58 -4.09 7.58 0.75
CA ARG A 58 -3.50 8.39 -0.32
C ARG A 58 -3.14 9.81 0.10
N HIS A 59 -3.68 10.30 1.22
CA HIS A 59 -3.66 11.69 1.64
C HIS A 59 -2.80 11.95 2.88
N MET A 60 -1.61 11.37 2.91
CA MET A 60 -0.68 11.71 3.95
C MET A 60 0.31 12.76 3.46
N VAL A 61 -0.01 14.00 3.65
CA VAL A 61 0.89 15.18 3.59
C VAL A 61 1.15 15.82 2.21
N PRO A 62 1.50 15.15 1.09
CA PRO A 62 1.81 15.91 -0.14
C PRO A 62 0.58 16.55 -0.82
N GLU A 63 -0.62 15.93 -0.68
CA GLU A 63 -1.84 16.47 -1.29
C GLU A 63 -2.45 17.59 -0.44
N LEU A 64 -2.40 17.48 0.89
CA LEU A 64 -2.85 18.57 1.77
C LEU A 64 -2.04 19.85 1.58
N MET A 65 -0.74 19.75 1.29
CA MET A 65 0.07 20.93 0.93
C MET A 65 -0.22 21.46 -0.48
N ARG A 66 -0.50 20.58 -1.46
CA ARG A 66 -0.86 21.01 -2.81
C ARG A 66 -2.26 21.58 -2.88
N ASP A 67 -3.24 20.94 -2.27
CA ASP A 67 -4.63 21.42 -2.25
C ASP A 67 -4.76 22.73 -1.45
N ASN A 68 -3.97 22.93 -0.41
CA ASN A 68 -3.91 24.23 0.30
C ASN A 68 -3.16 25.31 -0.48
N LEU A 69 -2.25 24.96 -1.40
CA LEU A 69 -1.59 25.92 -2.29
C LEU A 69 -2.47 26.31 -3.50
N ASP A 70 -3.32 25.38 -3.97
CA ASP A 70 -4.26 25.64 -5.07
C ASP A 70 -5.57 26.27 -4.58
N THR A 71 -5.92 26.16 -3.30
CA THR A 71 -7.06 26.83 -2.70
C THR A 71 -6.66 28.19 -2.14
N GLN A 72 -6.23 29.10 -3.01
CA GLN A 72 -6.21 30.52 -2.69
C GLN A 72 -7.66 31.05 -2.64
N HIS A 73 -8.39 30.76 -1.58
CA HIS A 73 -9.49 31.58 -1.17
C HIS A 73 -8.99 32.67 -0.22
N ILE A 74 -8.96 33.86 -0.76
CA ILE A 74 -8.74 35.10 -0.05
C ILE A 74 -9.78 35.20 1.08
N GLY A 75 -9.33 35.04 2.34
CA GLY A 75 -10.07 35.66 3.43
C GLY A 75 -10.60 34.79 4.58
N GLU A 76 -10.07 33.58 4.85
CA GLU A 76 -10.17 32.97 6.18
C GLU A 76 -8.97 32.04 6.37
N GLU A 77 -8.17 32.29 7.41
CA GLU A 77 -7.10 31.38 7.84
C GLU A 77 -7.75 30.06 8.26
N VAL A 78 -7.76 29.08 7.35
CA VAL A 78 -8.13 27.72 7.68
C VAL A 78 -6.92 27.12 8.41
N HIS A 79 -6.91 27.24 9.73
CA HIS A 79 -5.97 26.47 10.54
C HIS A 79 -6.27 24.98 10.33
N PRO A 80 -5.28 24.17 9.92
CA PRO A 80 -5.44 22.72 9.89
C PRO A 80 -5.95 22.27 11.26
N SER A 81 -6.90 21.35 11.31
CA SER A 81 -7.33 20.81 12.59
C SER A 81 -6.13 20.19 13.32
N GLU A 82 -6.07 20.26 14.65
CA GLU A 82 -4.99 19.67 15.47
C GLU A 82 -4.65 18.23 15.05
N THR A 83 -5.68 17.47 14.61
CA THR A 83 -5.53 16.12 14.05
C THR A 83 -4.73 16.07 12.76
N VAL A 84 -4.78 17.08 11.91
CA VAL A 84 -4.02 17.15 10.67
C VAL A 84 -2.57 17.48 10.97
N GLU A 85 -2.31 18.43 11.86
CA GLU A 85 -0.96 18.79 12.29
C GLU A 85 -0.24 17.62 12.99
N GLU A 86 -0.94 16.86 13.83
CA GLU A 86 -0.39 15.66 14.44
C GLU A 86 0.02 14.60 13.42
N LYS A 87 -0.80 14.39 12.38
CA LYS A 87 -0.53 13.43 11.30
C LYS A 87 0.68 13.85 10.47
N ILE A 88 0.78 15.14 10.17
CA ILE A 88 1.94 15.72 9.48
C ILE A 88 3.20 15.48 10.32
N SER A 89 3.15 15.82 11.59
CA SER A 89 4.28 15.68 12.50
C SER A 89 4.78 14.23 12.61
N LEU A 90 3.88 13.23 12.65
CA LEU A 90 4.31 11.83 12.67
C LEU A 90 4.95 11.42 11.35
N SER A 91 4.38 11.88 10.25
CA SER A 91 4.86 11.52 8.93
C SER A 91 6.27 12.05 8.69
N GLU A 92 6.59 13.25 9.13
CA GLU A 92 7.92 13.88 9.00
C GLU A 92 9.05 13.11 9.72
N ARG A 93 8.69 12.21 10.65
CA ARG A 93 9.67 11.36 11.33
C ARG A 93 10.15 10.16 10.50
N PHE A 94 9.47 9.86 9.40
CA PHE A 94 9.97 8.86 8.46
C PHE A 94 10.97 9.51 7.50
N GLY A 95 12.19 9.00 7.46
CA GLY A 95 13.25 9.52 6.59
C GLY A 95 13.09 9.17 5.12
N LEU A 96 12.23 8.20 4.77
CA LEU A 96 11.97 7.76 3.40
C LEU A 96 10.49 7.50 3.17
N TRP A 97 9.98 8.04 2.07
CA TRP A 97 8.61 7.86 1.63
C TRP A 97 8.58 7.23 0.24
N LEU A 98 7.80 6.17 0.11
CA LEU A 98 7.57 5.50 -1.16
C LEU A 98 6.07 5.48 -1.46
N SER A 99 5.66 6.15 -2.54
CA SER A 99 4.27 6.18 -2.98
C SER A 99 4.05 5.16 -4.09
N PHE A 100 3.02 4.33 -3.92
CA PHE A 100 2.59 3.34 -4.90
C PHE A 100 1.28 3.82 -5.51
N TYR A 101 1.35 4.33 -6.72
CA TYR A 101 0.17 4.80 -7.46
C TYR A 101 -0.53 3.63 -8.18
N PRO A 102 -1.85 3.75 -8.47
CA PRO A 102 -2.53 2.83 -9.36
C PRO A 102 -1.81 2.80 -10.72
N PHE A 103 -1.72 1.61 -11.29
CA PHE A 103 -1.12 1.45 -12.61
C PHE A 103 -2.03 2.04 -13.70
N ASP A 104 -1.43 2.58 -14.74
CA ASP A 104 -2.13 2.83 -16.00
C ASP A 104 -2.58 1.51 -16.63
N GLN A 105 -3.26 1.60 -17.77
CA GLN A 105 -3.80 0.42 -18.44
C GLN A 105 -2.70 -0.51 -18.94
N ASP A 106 -1.63 0.05 -19.48
CA ASP A 106 -0.58 -0.72 -20.14
C ASP A 106 0.26 -1.49 -19.11
N HIS A 107 0.68 -0.82 -18.03
CA HIS A 107 1.36 -1.49 -16.91
C HIS A 107 0.50 -2.56 -16.23
N TYR A 108 -0.82 -2.29 -16.07
CA TYR A 108 -1.73 -3.31 -15.54
C TYR A 108 -1.76 -4.56 -16.42
N LEU A 109 -1.84 -4.40 -17.75
CA LEU A 109 -1.86 -5.50 -18.70
C LEU A 109 -0.52 -6.25 -18.75
N GLU A 110 0.60 -5.55 -18.65
CA GLU A 110 1.92 -6.18 -18.53
C GLU A 110 2.01 -7.09 -17.30
N ILE A 111 1.53 -6.60 -16.14
CA ILE A 111 1.51 -7.39 -14.90
C ILE A 111 0.56 -8.59 -15.04
N ALA A 112 -0.63 -8.38 -15.62
CA ALA A 112 -1.56 -9.48 -15.88
C ALA A 112 -0.94 -10.54 -16.80
N TYR A 113 -0.24 -10.11 -17.86
CA TYR A 113 0.47 -11.01 -18.75
C TYR A 113 1.63 -11.74 -18.08
N TYR A 114 2.38 -11.05 -17.24
CA TYR A 114 3.44 -11.68 -16.42
C TYR A 114 2.88 -12.87 -15.63
N TRP A 115 1.76 -12.69 -14.92
CA TRP A 115 1.12 -13.74 -14.16
C TRP A 115 0.48 -14.83 -15.01
N LEU A 116 -0.12 -14.49 -16.16
CA LEU A 116 -0.63 -15.47 -17.11
C LEU A 116 0.48 -16.41 -17.58
N ARG A 117 1.66 -15.88 -17.89
CA ARG A 117 2.83 -16.69 -18.25
C ARG A 117 3.25 -17.64 -17.13
N HIS A 118 3.18 -17.20 -15.90
CA HIS A 118 3.43 -18.05 -14.72
C HIS A 118 2.47 -19.25 -14.67
N TYR A 119 1.24 -19.08 -15.14
CA TYR A 119 0.24 -20.15 -15.28
C TYR A 119 0.29 -20.89 -16.64
N GLY A 120 1.33 -20.71 -17.44
CA GLY A 120 1.51 -21.41 -18.72
C GLY A 120 0.75 -20.82 -19.90
N ILE A 121 0.24 -19.60 -19.78
CA ILE A 121 -0.48 -18.89 -20.87
C ILE A 121 0.47 -17.87 -21.48
N TYR A 122 1.06 -18.20 -22.62
CA TYR A 122 2.13 -17.42 -23.25
C TYR A 122 1.66 -16.48 -24.37
N LYS A 123 0.35 -16.40 -24.65
CA LYS A 123 -0.20 -15.50 -25.66
C LYS A 123 -1.31 -14.64 -25.06
N MET A 124 -1.14 -13.32 -25.19
CA MET A 124 -2.17 -12.34 -24.87
C MET A 124 -3.10 -12.21 -26.08
N THR A 125 -4.16 -13.02 -26.12
CA THR A 125 -5.17 -12.93 -27.19
C THR A 125 -6.08 -11.72 -26.98
N PRO A 126 -6.78 -11.24 -28.04
CA PRO A 126 -7.74 -10.13 -27.88
C PRO A 126 -8.82 -10.43 -26.82
N SER A 127 -9.24 -11.69 -26.67
CA SER A 127 -10.21 -12.10 -25.67
C SER A 127 -9.66 -11.99 -24.25
N ILE A 128 -8.41 -12.39 -24.02
CA ILE A 128 -7.74 -12.26 -22.73
C ILE A 128 -7.54 -10.78 -22.37
N TYR A 129 -7.12 -9.98 -23.35
CA TYR A 129 -6.95 -8.53 -23.20
C TYR A 129 -8.26 -7.87 -22.75
N ALA A 130 -9.37 -8.12 -23.48
CA ALA A 130 -10.68 -7.58 -23.14
C ALA A 130 -11.16 -8.03 -21.75
N ALA A 131 -10.99 -9.33 -21.44
CA ALA A 131 -11.36 -9.87 -20.14
C ALA A 131 -10.55 -9.27 -18.99
N ALA A 132 -9.24 -9.03 -19.17
CA ALA A 132 -8.39 -8.39 -18.16
C ALA A 132 -8.87 -6.97 -17.85
N LEU A 133 -9.19 -6.18 -18.87
CA LEU A 133 -9.72 -4.83 -18.69
C LEU A 133 -11.09 -4.82 -18.02
N GLN A 134 -11.98 -5.72 -18.43
CA GLN A 134 -13.29 -5.87 -17.80
C GLN A 134 -13.16 -6.26 -16.33
N TRP A 135 -12.23 -7.15 -16.01
CA TRP A 135 -11.95 -7.53 -14.61
C TRP A 135 -11.49 -6.35 -13.78
N ALA A 136 -10.56 -5.54 -14.28
CA ALA A 136 -10.10 -4.34 -13.60
C ALA A 136 -11.22 -3.32 -13.39
N LEU A 137 -12.09 -3.15 -14.39
CA LEU A 137 -13.26 -2.26 -14.31
C LEU A 137 -14.23 -2.71 -13.23
N LEU A 138 -14.57 -4.00 -13.17
CA LEU A 138 -15.46 -4.56 -12.16
C LEU A 138 -14.89 -4.46 -10.73
N ARG A 139 -13.56 -4.49 -10.59
CA ARG A 139 -12.87 -4.34 -9.30
C ARG A 139 -12.60 -2.87 -8.92
N GLY A 140 -12.88 -1.93 -9.83
CA GLY A 140 -12.63 -0.51 -9.62
C GLY A 140 -11.15 -0.14 -9.41
N SER A 141 -10.22 -1.02 -9.80
CA SER A 141 -8.79 -0.83 -9.54
C SER A 141 -7.90 -1.52 -10.57
N ARG A 142 -6.78 -0.87 -10.90
CA ARG A 142 -5.68 -1.43 -11.70
C ARG A 142 -4.46 -1.61 -10.80
N SER A 143 -4.48 -2.64 -9.96
CA SER A 143 -3.38 -2.96 -9.05
C SER A 143 -2.73 -4.30 -9.39
N GLY A 144 -1.50 -4.53 -8.90
CA GLY A 144 -0.83 -5.82 -9.07
C GLY A 144 -1.62 -6.99 -8.48
N ARG A 145 -2.33 -6.75 -7.37
CA ARG A 145 -3.24 -7.74 -6.76
C ARG A 145 -4.39 -8.10 -7.70
N VAL A 146 -5.01 -7.10 -8.33
CA VAL A 146 -6.12 -7.31 -9.26
C VAL A 146 -5.65 -8.05 -10.52
N ALA A 147 -4.46 -7.71 -11.03
CA ALA A 147 -3.86 -8.39 -12.17
C ALA A 147 -3.53 -9.87 -11.88
N TRP A 148 -2.98 -10.15 -10.71
CA TRP A 148 -2.73 -11.52 -10.26
C TRP A 148 -4.02 -12.32 -10.07
N GLN A 149 -5.04 -11.74 -9.45
CA GLN A 149 -6.35 -12.38 -9.27
C GLN A 149 -7.00 -12.74 -10.61
N PHE A 150 -6.95 -11.82 -11.57
CA PHE A 150 -7.40 -12.07 -12.92
C PHE A 150 -6.69 -13.25 -13.56
N ALA A 151 -5.36 -13.25 -13.54
CA ALA A 151 -4.57 -14.30 -14.19
C ALA A 151 -4.84 -15.69 -13.58
N ARG A 152 -4.99 -15.74 -12.26
CA ARG A 152 -5.31 -16.98 -11.53
C ARG A 152 -6.70 -17.50 -11.87
N ASP A 153 -7.70 -16.63 -11.90
CA ASP A 153 -9.08 -16.99 -12.26
C ASP A 153 -9.15 -17.49 -13.70
N TRP A 154 -8.57 -16.74 -14.63
CA TRP A 154 -8.52 -17.12 -16.05
C TRP A 154 -7.87 -18.49 -16.26
N ALA A 155 -6.73 -18.74 -15.63
CA ALA A 155 -6.04 -20.02 -15.71
C ALA A 155 -6.88 -21.16 -15.17
N GLY A 156 -7.56 -20.96 -14.03
CA GLY A 156 -8.47 -21.95 -13.46
C GLY A 156 -9.63 -22.31 -14.40
N GLN A 157 -10.25 -21.32 -15.02
CA GLN A 157 -11.32 -21.54 -16.01
C GLN A 157 -10.82 -22.36 -17.22
N GLN A 158 -9.62 -22.08 -17.73
CA GLN A 158 -9.04 -22.85 -18.83
C GLN A 158 -8.74 -24.30 -18.48
N GLN A 159 -8.33 -24.56 -17.25
CA GLN A 159 -8.09 -25.93 -16.76
C GLN A 159 -9.40 -26.72 -16.63
N SER A 160 -10.45 -26.10 -16.09
CA SER A 160 -11.77 -26.70 -15.96
C SER A 160 -12.38 -27.06 -17.32
N LEU A 161 -12.24 -26.17 -18.32
CA LEU A 161 -12.69 -26.43 -19.69
C LEU A 161 -11.93 -27.58 -20.37
N LYS A 162 -10.64 -27.73 -20.09
CA LYS A 162 -9.84 -28.85 -20.61
C LYS A 162 -10.24 -30.17 -19.95
N ALA A 163 -10.49 -30.18 -18.64
CA ALA A 163 -10.93 -31.38 -17.93
C ALA A 163 -12.27 -31.87 -18.48
N SER A 164 -13.26 -30.99 -18.64
CA SER A 164 -14.59 -31.33 -19.17
C SER A 164 -14.57 -31.87 -20.62
N ARG A 165 -13.54 -31.52 -21.41
CA ARG A 165 -13.37 -32.01 -22.78
C ARG A 165 -12.72 -33.39 -22.87
N ASN A 166 -11.98 -33.78 -21.83
CA ASN A 166 -11.31 -35.09 -21.78
C ASN A 166 -12.25 -36.19 -21.23
N ASP A 167 -13.33 -35.78 -20.55
CA ASP A 167 -14.33 -36.69 -19.96
C ASP A 167 -15.55 -36.94 -20.91
N SER A 168 -15.51 -36.36 -22.13
CA SER A 168 -16.55 -36.51 -23.18
C SER A 168 -16.01 -37.27 -24.39
#